data_f38f4abac98feadd1ec4bac0d9e0eedf
#
_entry.id   f38f4abac98feadd1ec4bac0d9e0eedf
#
_cell.length_a   1.000
_cell.length_b   1.000
_cell.length_c   1.000
_cell.angle_alpha   90.00
_cell.angle_beta   90.00
_cell.angle_gamma   90.00
#
_symmetry.space_group_name_H-M   'P 1'
#
loop_
_entity.id
_entity.type
_entity.pdbx_description
1 polymer ?
#
loop_
_entity_poly.entity_id
_entity_poly.type
_entity_poly.pdbx_seq_one_letter_code
_entity_poly.pdbx_strand_id
1 'polypeptide(L)'
;MNSNFSFPVLEHPAPNCDNKNALDLAKDWMQLDQNSIVTPLVSERDRNFLISSNQEKAILKISNHKEERGVLEFQTEALLHLQKTTSLNLPRAKKNIDGEYLVTKNVGGEDCFVRMVTYLEGIPLDDIRAVIIDPKMLHLSMGNFLAKLGKGLDGFSHPNQNHPLLWDVGKTESLFDVLGGIQDEQKRKMAELALLYYQNNTKELLSEQRKQIIHNDMNPDNVLVSKEDPSSVVGMIDFGDMLYAPLINDLAVACAYETIRVESLYSGSKDLLLGYHSENNLLESEAMLLPMLAYNRIAMSLIISEWRASKHLSLIHI
;
A
#
# COMPACT_ATOMS: atom_id res chain seq x y z
N MET A 1 19.04 -22.95 11.41
CA MET A 1 18.33 -22.24 10.34
C MET A 1 18.80 -20.80 10.37
N ASN A 2 19.77 -20.46 9.54
CA ASN A 2 20.20 -19.05 9.37
C ASN A 2 19.40 -18.48 8.19
N SER A 3 18.16 -18.10 8.44
CA SER A 3 17.40 -17.38 7.41
C SER A 3 17.83 -15.91 7.45
N ASN A 4 18.39 -15.43 6.36
CA ASN A 4 18.61 -13.98 6.10
C ASN A 4 17.26 -13.25 5.88
N PHE A 5 16.14 -13.89 6.20
CA PHE A 5 14.81 -13.32 6.08
C PHE A 5 14.53 -12.46 7.31
N SER A 6 14.72 -11.18 7.18
CA SER A 6 14.49 -10.18 8.23
C SER A 6 14.00 -8.88 7.63
N PHE A 7 12.95 -8.35 8.23
CA PHE A 7 12.39 -7.04 7.92
C PHE A 7 12.25 -6.26 9.22
N PRO A 8 13.32 -5.57 9.65
CA PRO A 8 13.38 -4.92 10.96
C PRO A 8 12.20 -4.00 11.27
N VAL A 9 11.68 -3.30 10.26
CA VAL A 9 10.51 -2.41 10.42
C VAL A 9 9.26 -3.18 10.86
N LEU A 10 9.08 -4.43 10.40
CA LEU A 10 7.94 -5.28 10.76
C LEU A 10 8.17 -6.08 12.05
N GLU A 11 9.42 -6.26 12.45
CA GLU A 11 9.80 -7.06 13.63
C GLU A 11 9.89 -6.22 14.92
N HIS A 12 9.84 -4.89 14.79
CA HIS A 12 9.85 -3.97 15.92
C HIS A 12 8.46 -3.37 16.16
N PRO A 13 8.10 -3.07 17.42
CA PRO A 13 6.82 -2.48 17.74
C PRO A 13 6.67 -1.09 17.11
N ALA A 14 5.42 -0.72 16.81
CA ALA A 14 5.09 0.63 16.40
C ALA A 14 5.51 1.66 17.49
N PRO A 15 5.82 2.91 17.12
CA PRO A 15 6.20 3.96 18.06
C PRO A 15 5.20 4.13 19.22
N ASN A 16 5.71 4.22 20.44
CA ASN A 16 4.88 4.45 21.62
C ASN A 16 4.50 5.94 21.72
N CYS A 17 3.36 6.28 21.12
CA CYS A 17 2.82 7.64 21.09
C CYS A 17 1.36 7.62 21.50
N ASP A 18 1.01 8.36 22.54
CA ASP A 18 -0.37 8.57 22.94
C ASP A 18 -1.00 9.79 22.24
N ASN A 19 -2.31 10.00 22.45
CA ASN A 19 -3.05 11.09 21.82
C ASN A 19 -2.50 12.48 22.20
N LYS A 20 -2.02 12.65 23.43
CA LYS A 20 -1.46 13.92 23.89
C LYS A 20 -0.16 14.22 23.16
N ASN A 21 0.74 13.27 23.11
CA ASN A 21 2.01 13.40 22.40
C ASN A 21 1.79 13.64 20.90
N ALA A 22 0.81 12.94 20.28
CA ALA A 22 0.45 13.16 18.88
C ALA A 22 -0.06 14.59 18.64
N LEU A 23 -0.89 15.13 19.57
CA LEU A 23 -1.36 16.51 19.47
C LEU A 23 -0.21 17.52 19.61
N ASP A 24 0.73 17.27 20.52
CA ASP A 24 1.90 18.14 20.71
C ASP A 24 2.81 18.13 19.46
N LEU A 25 3.01 16.98 18.84
CA LEU A 25 3.75 16.88 17.58
C LEU A 25 3.05 17.60 16.43
N ALA A 26 1.71 17.49 16.34
CA ALA A 26 0.93 18.09 15.25
C ALA A 26 1.00 19.62 15.20
N LYS A 27 1.33 20.30 16.32
CA LYS A 27 1.50 21.76 16.41
C LYS A 27 2.55 22.30 15.44
N ASP A 28 3.52 21.48 15.08
CA ASP A 28 4.55 21.87 14.11
C ASP A 28 4.01 21.98 12.69
N TRP A 29 2.83 21.40 12.36
CA TRP A 29 2.26 21.35 11.01
C TRP A 29 0.93 22.06 10.83
N MET A 30 0.16 22.24 11.90
CA MET A 30 -1.18 22.80 11.79
C MET A 30 -1.58 23.59 13.04
N GLN A 31 -2.49 24.54 12.83
CA GLN A 31 -3.07 25.28 13.96
C GLN A 31 -4.09 24.40 14.69
N LEU A 32 -3.87 24.26 15.98
CA LEU A 32 -4.75 23.53 16.86
C LEU A 32 -5.56 24.50 17.73
N ASP A 33 -6.78 24.11 18.05
CA ASP A 33 -7.69 24.83 18.94
C ASP A 33 -8.19 23.92 20.07
N GLN A 34 -8.99 24.47 20.97
CA GLN A 34 -9.53 23.73 22.12
C GLN A 34 -10.48 22.58 21.75
N ASN A 35 -10.97 22.53 20.51
CA ASN A 35 -11.85 21.50 19.97
C ASN A 35 -11.10 20.49 19.11
N SER A 36 -9.78 20.61 19.01
CA SER A 36 -8.98 19.70 18.20
C SER A 36 -9.03 18.28 18.77
N ILE A 37 -9.30 17.31 17.91
CA ILE A 37 -9.48 15.89 18.23
C ILE A 37 -8.38 15.08 17.59
N VAL A 38 -7.87 14.10 18.33
CA VAL A 38 -6.90 13.10 17.86
C VAL A 38 -7.56 11.73 17.86
N THR A 39 -7.58 11.09 16.70
CA THR A 39 -8.09 9.73 16.55
C THR A 39 -6.95 8.82 16.08
N PRO A 40 -6.55 7.81 16.87
CA PRO A 40 -5.57 6.83 16.41
C PRO A 40 -6.10 6.07 15.20
N LEU A 41 -5.24 5.85 14.23
CA LEU A 41 -5.54 5.04 13.05
C LEU A 41 -4.80 3.71 13.12
N VAL A 42 -5.41 2.70 12.51
CA VAL A 42 -4.78 1.39 12.33
C VAL A 42 -3.58 1.54 11.40
N SER A 43 -2.48 0.87 11.72
CA SER A 43 -1.27 0.87 10.90
C SER A 43 -0.46 -0.39 11.17
N GLU A 44 0.21 -0.91 10.15
CA GLU A 44 0.96 -2.17 10.22
C GLU A 44 2.26 -2.02 11.04
N ARG A 45 3.00 -0.93 10.81
CA ARG A 45 4.36 -0.72 11.33
C ARG A 45 4.58 0.67 11.96
N ASP A 46 3.77 1.64 11.54
CA ASP A 46 3.86 3.03 11.98
C ASP A 46 2.86 3.33 13.10
N ARG A 47 2.90 4.52 13.65
CA ARG A 47 1.85 5.07 14.49
C ARG A 47 1.21 6.26 13.81
N ASN A 48 -0.03 6.11 13.37
CA ASN A 48 -0.75 7.13 12.62
C ASN A 48 -1.92 7.71 13.41
N PHE A 49 -2.20 9.00 13.19
CA PHE A 49 -3.31 9.70 13.84
C PHE A 49 -4.03 10.61 12.84
N LEU A 50 -5.34 10.58 12.86
CA LEU A 50 -6.15 11.65 12.30
C LEU A 50 -6.20 12.81 13.31
N ILE A 51 -5.72 13.96 12.89
CA ILE A 51 -5.82 15.23 13.64
C ILE A 51 -6.90 16.06 12.99
N SER A 52 -7.92 16.41 13.76
CA SER A 52 -9.03 17.26 13.30
C SER A 52 -9.09 18.55 14.12
N SER A 53 -9.06 19.69 13.47
CA SER A 53 -9.30 21.01 14.05
C SER A 53 -10.53 21.65 13.41
N ASN A 54 -10.96 22.82 13.90
CA ASN A 54 -12.07 23.56 13.27
C ASN A 54 -11.76 24.01 11.83
N GLN A 55 -10.48 24.05 11.43
CA GLN A 55 -10.04 24.56 10.14
C GLN A 55 -9.74 23.46 9.12
N GLU A 56 -9.12 22.37 9.58
CA GLU A 56 -8.66 21.30 8.68
C GLU A 56 -8.53 19.95 9.39
N LYS A 57 -8.45 18.90 8.56
CA LYS A 57 -8.08 17.56 8.98
C LYS A 57 -6.77 17.15 8.30
N ALA A 58 -5.91 16.44 9.01
CA ALA A 58 -4.65 15.92 8.48
C ALA A 58 -4.27 14.60 9.15
N ILE A 59 -3.41 13.84 8.50
CA ILE A 59 -2.87 12.59 9.03
C ILE A 59 -1.43 12.83 9.47
N LEU A 60 -1.20 12.71 10.78
CA LEU A 60 0.13 12.66 11.36
C LEU A 60 0.65 11.22 11.27
N LYS A 61 1.80 11.03 10.64
CA LYS A 61 2.46 9.73 10.49
C LYS A 61 3.78 9.74 11.26
N ILE A 62 3.93 8.81 12.20
CA ILE A 62 5.14 8.60 13.00
C ILE A 62 5.70 7.24 12.58
N SER A 63 6.81 7.25 11.86
CA SER A 63 7.37 6.03 11.31
C SER A 63 8.10 5.23 12.38
N ASN A 64 8.13 3.90 12.19
CA ASN A 64 8.94 3.02 13.02
C ASN A 64 10.39 3.52 13.06
N HIS A 65 11.06 3.43 14.21
CA HIS A 65 12.44 3.90 14.38
C HIS A 65 13.47 3.11 13.54
N LYS A 66 13.08 1.97 12.97
CA LYS A 66 13.89 1.18 12.02
C LYS A 66 13.68 1.57 10.57
N GLU A 67 12.75 2.49 10.29
CA GLU A 67 12.50 2.94 8.92
C GLU A 67 13.67 3.82 8.43
N GLU A 68 14.02 3.65 7.17
CA GLU A 68 15.08 4.43 6.54
C GLU A 68 14.56 5.79 6.07
N ARG A 69 15.28 6.85 6.39
CA ARG A 69 14.94 8.22 5.97
C ARG A 69 14.71 8.32 4.45
N GLY A 70 15.58 7.69 3.67
CA GLY A 70 15.51 7.73 2.21
C GLY A 70 14.25 7.09 1.63
N VAL A 71 13.66 6.09 2.31
CA VAL A 71 12.37 5.49 1.92
C VAL A 71 11.23 6.48 2.15
N LEU A 72 11.25 7.21 3.26
CA LEU A 72 10.23 8.22 3.56
C LEU A 72 10.34 9.47 2.67
N GLU A 73 11.58 9.85 2.30
CA GLU A 73 11.84 10.90 1.30
C GLU A 73 11.30 10.48 -0.07
N PHE A 74 11.55 9.24 -0.49
CA PHE A 74 10.98 8.67 -1.73
C PHE A 74 9.45 8.78 -1.77
N GLN A 75 8.76 8.36 -0.71
CA GLN A 75 7.30 8.45 -0.62
C GLN A 75 6.81 9.90 -0.65
N THR A 76 7.51 10.80 0.04
CA THR A 76 7.17 12.23 0.09
C THR A 76 7.35 12.89 -1.27
N GLU A 77 8.48 12.63 -1.95
CA GLU A 77 8.78 13.18 -3.27
C GLU A 77 7.84 12.64 -4.36
N ALA A 78 7.41 11.38 -4.25
CA ALA A 78 6.38 10.81 -5.13
C ALA A 78 5.06 11.58 -5.00
N LEU A 79 4.60 11.88 -3.77
CA LEU A 79 3.41 12.70 -3.55
C LEU A 79 3.56 14.11 -4.11
N LEU A 80 4.73 14.73 -3.98
CA LEU A 80 5.03 16.05 -4.54
C LEU A 80 5.07 16.04 -6.08
N HIS A 81 5.54 14.94 -6.68
CA HIS A 81 5.50 14.73 -8.12
C HIS A 81 4.04 14.60 -8.61
N LEU A 82 3.26 13.74 -7.97
CA LEU A 82 1.85 13.52 -8.30
C LEU A 82 1.00 14.79 -8.20
N GLN A 83 1.30 15.70 -7.28
CA GLN A 83 0.62 17.00 -7.20
C GLN A 83 0.79 17.85 -8.47
N LYS A 84 1.82 17.60 -9.28
CA LYS A 84 2.13 18.36 -10.50
C LYS A 84 1.66 17.64 -11.76
N THR A 85 1.53 16.31 -11.71
CA THR A 85 1.33 15.47 -12.89
C THR A 85 -0.09 14.94 -13.03
N THR A 86 -0.89 14.95 -11.97
CA THR A 86 -2.27 14.45 -12.01
C THR A 86 -3.23 15.32 -11.21
N SER A 87 -4.50 15.29 -11.62
CA SER A 87 -5.63 15.89 -10.90
C SER A 87 -6.33 14.91 -9.95
N LEU A 88 -5.82 13.68 -9.80
CA LEU A 88 -6.39 12.71 -8.87
C LEU A 88 -6.40 13.25 -7.44
N ASN A 89 -7.44 12.89 -6.68
CA ASN A 89 -7.51 13.23 -5.27
C ASN A 89 -6.64 12.25 -4.47
N LEU A 90 -5.45 12.70 -4.12
CA LEU A 90 -4.40 11.94 -3.43
C LEU A 90 -3.92 12.71 -2.20
N PRO A 91 -3.34 12.05 -1.20
CA PRO A 91 -2.72 12.73 -0.07
C PRO A 91 -1.64 13.72 -0.53
N ARG A 92 -1.60 14.89 0.10
CA ARG A 92 -0.57 15.91 -0.17
C ARG A 92 0.34 16.01 1.03
N ALA A 93 1.66 15.95 0.80
CA ALA A 93 2.63 16.19 1.85
C ALA A 93 2.51 17.63 2.38
N LYS A 94 2.49 17.79 3.70
CA LYS A 94 2.42 19.10 4.37
C LYS A 94 3.78 19.48 4.92
N LYS A 95 4.18 20.73 4.74
CA LYS A 95 5.37 21.30 5.40
C LYS A 95 5.03 21.65 6.84
N ASN A 96 6.01 21.49 7.73
CA ASN A 96 5.96 22.04 9.07
C ASN A 96 6.23 23.56 9.06
N ILE A 97 6.25 24.16 10.24
CA ILE A 97 6.51 25.62 10.42
C ILE A 97 7.91 26.02 9.95
N ASP A 98 8.88 25.10 9.92
CA ASP A 98 10.27 25.33 9.47
C ASP A 98 10.41 25.07 7.95
N GLY A 99 9.35 24.69 7.27
CA GLY A 99 9.33 24.42 5.82
C GLY A 99 9.77 23.01 5.45
N GLU A 100 9.88 22.07 6.39
CA GLU A 100 10.30 20.69 6.20
C GLU A 100 9.10 19.74 6.07
N TYR A 101 9.21 18.71 5.23
CA TYR A 101 8.18 17.66 5.08
C TYR A 101 8.40 16.48 6.03
N LEU A 102 9.65 16.26 6.47
CA LEU A 102 10.07 15.11 7.25
C LEU A 102 11.06 15.56 8.32
N VAL A 103 10.75 15.31 9.58
CA VAL A 103 11.61 15.67 10.72
C VAL A 103 11.87 14.47 11.61
N THR A 104 12.98 14.49 12.34
CA THR A 104 13.26 13.50 13.38
C THR A 104 12.78 14.05 14.73
N LYS A 105 12.02 13.24 15.47
CA LYS A 105 11.56 13.54 16.83
C LYS A 105 11.80 12.34 17.74
N ASN A 106 12.12 12.58 19.00
CA ASN A 106 12.13 11.52 20.00
C ASN A 106 10.70 11.19 20.43
N VAL A 107 10.26 9.96 20.16
CA VAL A 107 8.91 9.47 20.46
C VAL A 107 9.02 8.19 21.27
N GLY A 108 8.56 8.22 22.53
CA GLY A 108 8.62 7.05 23.41
C GLY A 108 10.02 6.57 23.75
N GLY A 109 11.05 7.43 23.60
CA GLY A 109 12.45 7.12 23.86
C GLY A 109 13.26 6.73 22.61
N GLU A 110 12.61 6.61 21.45
CA GLU A 110 13.25 6.27 20.17
C GLU A 110 13.19 7.46 19.21
N ASP A 111 14.22 7.61 18.36
CA ASP A 111 14.23 8.63 17.31
C ASP A 111 13.42 8.14 16.12
N CYS A 112 12.25 8.77 15.91
CA CYS A 112 11.30 8.45 14.85
C CYS A 112 11.23 9.58 13.83
N PHE A 113 10.95 9.24 12.59
CA PHE A 113 10.61 10.23 11.58
C PHE A 113 9.13 10.58 11.68
N VAL A 114 8.84 11.89 11.64
CA VAL A 114 7.48 12.42 11.73
C VAL A 114 7.20 13.25 10.48
N ARG A 115 6.03 13.03 9.90
CA ARG A 115 5.53 13.75 8.72
C ARG A 115 4.02 13.90 8.79
N MET A 116 3.48 14.80 8.00
CA MET A 116 2.04 15.03 7.92
C MET A 116 1.58 15.07 6.46
N VAL A 117 0.42 14.49 6.20
CA VAL A 117 -0.26 14.55 4.90
C VAL A 117 -1.70 15.03 5.08
N THR A 118 -2.31 15.56 4.02
CA THR A 118 -3.72 15.94 4.04
C THR A 118 -4.61 14.73 4.25
N TYR A 119 -5.72 14.91 4.96
CA TYR A 119 -6.82 13.95 5.01
C TYR A 119 -7.61 13.98 3.68
N LEU A 120 -8.03 12.82 3.21
CA LEU A 120 -8.94 12.70 2.07
C LEU A 120 -10.33 12.32 2.53
N GLU A 121 -11.33 13.05 2.03
CA GLU A 121 -12.72 12.67 2.22
C GLU A 121 -13.09 11.51 1.27
N GLY A 122 -13.83 10.55 1.79
CA GLY A 122 -14.26 9.33 1.12
C GLY A 122 -14.52 8.23 2.15
N ILE A 123 -15.03 7.10 1.71
CA ILE A 123 -15.26 5.94 2.57
C ILE A 123 -14.32 4.84 2.11
N PRO A 124 -13.54 4.21 3.00
CA PRO A 124 -12.78 3.02 2.65
C PRO A 124 -13.68 1.96 2.02
N LEU A 125 -13.24 1.40 0.92
CA LEU A 125 -14.04 0.41 0.17
C LEU A 125 -14.41 -0.79 1.05
N ASP A 126 -13.56 -1.19 1.97
CA ASP A 126 -13.84 -2.32 2.86
C ASP A 126 -15.03 -2.06 3.79
N ASP A 127 -15.22 -0.82 4.27
CA ASP A 127 -16.31 -0.44 5.17
C ASP A 127 -17.70 -0.51 4.52
N ILE A 128 -17.79 -0.40 3.20
CA ILE A 128 -19.06 -0.25 2.49
C ILE A 128 -19.29 -1.29 1.39
N ARG A 129 -18.35 -2.21 1.21
CA ARG A 129 -18.39 -3.22 0.15
C ARG A 129 -19.70 -4.02 0.12
N ALA A 130 -20.27 -4.34 1.28
CA ALA A 130 -21.51 -5.13 1.38
C ALA A 130 -22.74 -4.43 0.77
N VAL A 131 -22.68 -3.12 0.54
CA VAL A 131 -23.81 -2.33 -0.01
C VAL A 131 -23.57 -1.88 -1.45
N ILE A 132 -22.52 -2.34 -2.11
CA ILE A 132 -22.19 -2.00 -3.50
C ILE A 132 -23.20 -2.70 -4.43
N ILE A 133 -23.95 -1.90 -5.19
CA ILE A 133 -25.01 -2.37 -6.08
C ILE A 133 -24.43 -2.78 -7.44
N ASP A 134 -23.39 -2.10 -7.91
CA ASP A 134 -22.77 -2.38 -9.22
C ASP A 134 -21.27 -2.66 -9.08
N PRO A 135 -20.88 -3.91 -8.74
CA PRO A 135 -19.48 -4.31 -8.65
C PRO A 135 -18.70 -4.12 -9.95
N LYS A 136 -19.35 -4.22 -11.10
CA LYS A 136 -18.69 -4.02 -12.40
C LYS A 136 -18.24 -2.57 -12.57
N MET A 137 -19.11 -1.61 -12.27
CA MET A 137 -18.74 -0.19 -12.34
C MET A 137 -17.65 0.16 -11.35
N LEU A 138 -17.68 -0.42 -10.14
CA LEU A 138 -16.59 -0.26 -9.18
C LEU A 138 -15.27 -0.77 -9.76
N HIS A 139 -15.20 -1.97 -10.29
CA HIS A 139 -13.96 -2.55 -10.83
C HIS A 139 -13.44 -1.76 -12.03
N LEU A 140 -14.31 -1.29 -12.91
CA LEU A 140 -13.92 -0.38 -14.00
C LEU A 140 -13.34 0.92 -13.45
N SER A 141 -13.98 1.50 -12.42
CA SER A 141 -13.49 2.73 -11.76
C SER A 141 -12.14 2.53 -11.07
N MET A 142 -11.95 1.41 -10.36
CA MET A 142 -10.67 1.05 -9.73
C MET A 142 -9.55 0.92 -10.76
N GLY A 143 -9.77 0.18 -11.84
CA GLY A 143 -8.79 0.01 -12.91
C GLY A 143 -8.42 1.33 -13.58
N ASN A 144 -9.42 2.15 -13.88
CA ASN A 144 -9.23 3.48 -14.46
C ASN A 144 -8.42 4.41 -13.52
N PHE A 145 -8.76 4.42 -12.22
CA PHE A 145 -8.05 5.22 -11.23
C PHE A 145 -6.57 4.80 -11.13
N LEU A 146 -6.31 3.50 -11.04
CA LEU A 146 -4.96 2.94 -10.94
C LEU A 146 -4.11 3.27 -12.18
N ALA A 147 -4.70 3.17 -13.37
CA ALA A 147 -4.02 3.55 -14.61
C ALA A 147 -3.66 5.04 -14.67
N LYS A 148 -4.56 5.92 -14.22
CA LYS A 148 -4.29 7.37 -14.12
C LYS A 148 -3.20 7.67 -13.08
N LEU A 149 -3.19 6.95 -11.94
CA LEU A 149 -2.14 7.05 -10.94
C LEU A 149 -0.78 6.65 -11.54
N GLY A 150 -0.72 5.52 -12.24
CA GLY A 150 0.47 5.06 -12.93
C GLY A 150 0.98 6.08 -13.96
N LYS A 151 0.11 6.69 -14.75
CA LYS A 151 0.47 7.80 -15.65
C LYS A 151 1.01 9.01 -14.90
N GLY A 152 0.44 9.32 -13.74
CA GLY A 152 0.92 10.41 -12.90
C GLY A 152 2.33 10.18 -12.35
N LEU A 153 2.74 8.91 -12.16
CA LEU A 153 4.07 8.50 -11.71
C LEU A 153 5.08 8.34 -12.86
N ASP A 154 4.64 8.44 -14.12
CA ASP A 154 5.54 8.30 -15.26
C ASP A 154 6.67 9.35 -15.21
N GLY A 155 7.89 8.88 -15.48
CA GLY A 155 9.10 9.71 -15.43
C GLY A 155 9.59 10.07 -14.02
N PHE A 156 8.87 9.70 -12.95
CA PHE A 156 9.38 9.87 -11.58
C PHE A 156 10.45 8.82 -11.27
N SER A 157 11.53 9.25 -10.63
CA SER A 157 12.62 8.36 -10.16
C SER A 157 13.22 8.90 -8.87
N HIS A 158 13.72 8.00 -8.02
CA HIS A 158 14.34 8.36 -6.74
C HIS A 158 15.44 7.35 -6.37
N PRO A 159 16.55 7.75 -5.70
CA PRO A 159 17.62 6.82 -5.32
C PRO A 159 17.16 5.61 -4.51
N ASN A 160 16.14 5.78 -3.65
CA ASN A 160 15.59 4.70 -2.80
C ASN A 160 14.41 3.94 -3.43
N GLN A 161 14.15 4.07 -4.73
CA GLN A 161 13.04 3.39 -5.42
C GLN A 161 13.14 1.85 -5.43
N ASN A 162 14.33 1.30 -5.16
CA ASN A 162 14.62 -0.14 -5.13
C ASN A 162 14.83 -0.67 -3.70
N HIS A 163 14.30 0.02 -2.69
CA HIS A 163 14.42 -0.43 -1.29
C HIS A 163 13.82 -1.84 -1.11
N PRO A 164 14.30 -2.62 -0.13
CA PRO A 164 13.73 -3.92 0.18
C PRO A 164 12.28 -3.78 0.66
N LEU A 165 11.37 -4.52 0.04
CA LEU A 165 9.96 -4.56 0.43
C LEU A 165 9.49 -6.01 0.47
N LEU A 166 8.87 -6.42 1.58
CA LEU A 166 8.34 -7.76 1.75
C LEU A 166 7.23 -8.08 0.75
N TRP A 167 6.43 -7.07 0.40
CA TRP A 167 5.29 -7.17 -0.50
C TRP A 167 5.63 -7.01 -2.01
N ASP A 168 6.91 -7.08 -2.38
CA ASP A 168 7.33 -7.04 -3.79
C ASP A 168 6.99 -8.35 -4.51
N VAL A 169 5.93 -8.33 -5.34
CA VAL A 169 5.47 -9.48 -6.14
C VAL A 169 6.57 -10.02 -7.06
N GLY A 170 7.51 -9.19 -7.43
CA GLY A 170 8.65 -9.54 -8.27
C GLY A 170 9.80 -10.23 -7.53
N LYS A 171 9.77 -10.35 -6.19
CA LYS A 171 10.87 -10.87 -5.36
C LYS A 171 10.40 -11.87 -4.30
N THR A 172 9.67 -12.87 -4.73
CA THR A 172 9.04 -13.85 -3.81
C THR A 172 9.95 -15.00 -3.39
N GLU A 173 11.18 -15.07 -3.89
CA GLU A 173 12.09 -16.18 -3.59
C GLU A 173 12.46 -16.27 -2.11
N SER A 174 12.56 -15.14 -1.42
CA SER A 174 12.84 -15.12 0.02
C SER A 174 11.72 -15.78 0.86
N LEU A 175 10.50 -15.88 0.32
CA LEU A 175 9.38 -16.51 1.00
C LEU A 175 9.52 -18.02 1.16
N PHE A 176 10.38 -18.68 0.36
CA PHE A 176 10.69 -20.10 0.58
C PHE A 176 11.27 -20.35 1.97
N ASP A 177 12.04 -19.41 2.52
CA ASP A 177 12.68 -19.51 3.83
C ASP A 177 11.68 -19.56 4.99
N VAL A 178 10.46 -19.08 4.77
CA VAL A 178 9.42 -18.94 5.80
C VAL A 178 8.20 -19.84 5.58
N LEU A 179 8.18 -20.65 4.53
CA LEU A 179 7.11 -21.63 4.28
C LEU A 179 6.88 -22.57 5.46
N GLY A 180 7.93 -22.90 6.22
CA GLY A 180 7.83 -23.73 7.42
C GLY A 180 6.98 -23.13 8.55
N GLY A 181 6.63 -21.85 8.49
CA GLY A 181 5.68 -21.20 9.40
C GLY A 181 4.22 -21.65 9.20
N ILE A 182 3.88 -22.11 7.99
CA ILE A 182 2.52 -22.58 7.68
C ILE A 182 2.34 -23.98 8.28
N GLN A 183 1.48 -24.09 9.30
CA GLN A 183 1.23 -25.34 10.02
C GLN A 183 0.37 -26.34 9.21
N ASP A 184 -0.60 -25.84 8.46
CA ASP A 184 -1.44 -26.63 7.58
C ASP A 184 -0.62 -27.12 6.38
N GLU A 185 -0.46 -28.44 6.26
CA GLU A 185 0.36 -29.06 5.21
C GLU A 185 -0.20 -28.81 3.80
N GLN A 186 -1.52 -28.80 3.66
CA GLN A 186 -2.16 -28.55 2.36
C GLN A 186 -1.95 -27.12 1.91
N LYS A 187 -2.16 -26.13 2.80
CA LYS A 187 -1.89 -24.73 2.52
C LYS A 187 -0.41 -24.51 2.19
N ARG A 188 0.49 -25.08 2.97
CA ARG A 188 1.94 -24.97 2.75
C ARG A 188 2.34 -25.51 1.37
N LYS A 189 1.82 -26.67 0.99
CA LYS A 189 2.09 -27.27 -0.33
C LYS A 189 1.52 -26.41 -1.47
N MET A 190 0.33 -25.84 -1.30
CA MET A 190 -0.24 -24.93 -2.29
C MET A 190 0.61 -23.65 -2.45
N ALA A 191 1.05 -23.06 -1.34
CA ALA A 191 1.93 -21.90 -1.34
C ALA A 191 3.27 -22.19 -2.02
N GLU A 192 3.90 -23.33 -1.69
CA GLU A 192 5.14 -23.79 -2.33
C GLU A 192 4.98 -23.96 -3.84
N LEU A 193 3.90 -24.60 -4.28
CA LEU A 193 3.60 -24.78 -5.71
C LEU A 193 3.42 -23.42 -6.43
N ALA A 194 2.80 -22.44 -5.78
CA ALA A 194 2.65 -21.10 -6.34
C ALA A 194 4.00 -20.41 -6.53
N LEU A 195 4.89 -20.47 -5.52
CA LEU A 195 6.23 -19.90 -5.60
C LEU A 195 7.08 -20.60 -6.66
N LEU A 196 7.03 -21.93 -6.73
CA LEU A 196 7.74 -22.71 -7.77
C LEU A 196 7.23 -22.40 -9.17
N TYR A 197 5.90 -22.24 -9.33
CA TYR A 197 5.34 -21.86 -10.62
C TYR A 197 5.80 -20.46 -11.03
N TYR A 198 5.76 -19.49 -10.11
CA TYR A 198 6.26 -18.15 -10.35
C TYR A 198 7.72 -18.18 -10.79
N GLN A 199 8.57 -18.87 -10.04
CA GLN A 199 10.01 -18.95 -10.30
C GLN A 199 10.32 -19.55 -11.67
N ASN A 200 9.62 -20.62 -12.06
CA ASN A 200 9.93 -21.40 -13.27
C ASN A 200 9.25 -20.86 -14.54
N ASN A 201 8.13 -20.13 -14.42
CA ASN A 201 7.30 -19.80 -15.58
C ASN A 201 7.00 -18.30 -15.72
N THR A 202 7.13 -17.51 -14.65
CA THR A 202 6.66 -16.12 -14.65
C THR A 202 7.79 -15.11 -14.49
N LYS A 203 8.78 -15.42 -13.66
CA LYS A 203 9.83 -14.49 -13.24
C LYS A 203 10.61 -13.89 -14.40
N GLU A 204 11.07 -14.72 -15.33
CA GLU A 204 11.86 -14.27 -16.49
C GLU A 204 11.02 -13.37 -17.38
N LEU A 205 9.80 -13.80 -17.74
CA LEU A 205 8.87 -13.02 -18.54
C LEU A 205 8.50 -11.68 -17.90
N LEU A 206 8.32 -11.67 -16.57
CA LEU A 206 8.03 -10.45 -15.80
C LEU A 206 9.21 -9.47 -15.83
N SER A 207 10.44 -9.98 -15.82
CA SER A 207 11.64 -9.14 -15.81
C SER A 207 11.80 -8.28 -17.07
N GLU A 208 11.19 -8.72 -18.19
CA GLU A 208 11.21 -8.06 -19.49
C GLU A 208 10.09 -7.00 -19.65
N GLN A 209 9.12 -6.95 -18.72
CA GLN A 209 8.00 -6.01 -18.82
C GLN A 209 8.42 -4.58 -18.47
N ARG A 210 7.62 -3.61 -18.94
CA ARG A 210 7.80 -2.18 -18.64
C ARG A 210 7.80 -1.95 -17.14
N LYS A 211 8.74 -1.14 -16.65
CA LYS A 211 8.90 -0.83 -15.23
C LYS A 211 8.78 0.66 -14.98
N GLN A 212 8.19 0.99 -13.85
CA GLN A 212 8.13 2.33 -13.29
C GLN A 212 7.95 2.25 -11.78
N ILE A 213 7.88 3.39 -11.11
CA ILE A 213 7.39 3.44 -9.73
C ILE A 213 5.89 3.19 -9.73
N ILE A 214 5.44 2.26 -8.89
CA ILE A 214 4.04 1.86 -8.73
C ILE A 214 3.61 2.04 -7.27
N HIS A 215 2.30 2.07 -7.02
CA HIS A 215 1.73 2.13 -5.67
C HIS A 215 1.88 0.81 -4.91
N ASN A 216 1.68 -0.30 -5.60
CA ASN A 216 1.85 -1.68 -5.11
C ASN A 216 0.89 -2.14 -4.00
N ASP A 217 -0.06 -1.32 -3.55
CA ASP A 217 -0.98 -1.71 -2.47
C ASP A 217 -2.40 -1.16 -2.65
N MET A 218 -3.03 -1.44 -3.82
CA MET A 218 -4.44 -1.13 -4.05
C MET A 218 -5.34 -2.17 -3.38
N ASN A 219 -5.26 -2.24 -2.04
CA ASN A 219 -6.18 -3.02 -1.23
C ASN A 219 -7.45 -2.21 -0.89
N PRO A 220 -8.55 -2.84 -0.44
CA PRO A 220 -9.82 -2.16 -0.16
C PRO A 220 -9.78 -1.11 0.95
N ASP A 221 -8.86 -1.22 1.91
CA ASP A 221 -8.69 -0.22 2.97
C ASP A 221 -8.04 1.06 2.44
N ASN A 222 -7.26 0.95 1.36
CA ASN A 222 -6.55 2.05 0.73
C ASN A 222 -7.35 2.74 -0.39
N VAL A 223 -8.45 2.14 -0.85
CA VAL A 223 -9.33 2.69 -1.88
C VAL A 223 -10.47 3.47 -1.23
N LEU A 224 -10.60 4.75 -1.55
CA LEU A 224 -11.70 5.57 -1.11
C LEU A 224 -12.77 5.70 -2.19
N VAL A 225 -14.02 5.41 -1.84
CA VAL A 225 -15.18 5.54 -2.72
C VAL A 225 -16.08 6.70 -2.31
N SER A 226 -16.88 7.19 -3.26
CA SER A 226 -17.86 8.25 -3.02
C SER A 226 -18.97 7.79 -2.09
N LYS A 227 -19.44 8.69 -1.23
CA LYS A 227 -20.64 8.48 -0.41
C LYS A 227 -21.91 8.40 -1.24
N GLU A 228 -21.96 9.20 -2.28
CA GLU A 228 -23.13 9.35 -3.16
C GLU A 228 -23.21 8.22 -4.18
N ASP A 229 -22.05 7.72 -4.64
CA ASP A 229 -21.92 6.62 -5.59
C ASP A 229 -20.77 5.70 -5.19
N PRO A 230 -21.04 4.66 -4.39
CA PRO A 230 -20.03 3.69 -3.96
C PRO A 230 -19.33 2.90 -5.07
N SER A 231 -19.81 2.97 -6.29
CA SER A 231 -19.14 2.38 -7.46
C SER A 231 -18.03 3.29 -8.02
N SER A 232 -17.88 4.51 -7.49
CA SER A 232 -16.92 5.51 -7.97
C SER A 232 -15.76 5.66 -7.01
N VAL A 233 -14.54 5.33 -7.46
CA VAL A 233 -13.30 5.59 -6.73
C VAL A 233 -12.99 7.09 -6.77
N VAL A 234 -12.88 7.70 -5.59
CA VAL A 234 -12.63 9.14 -5.43
C VAL A 234 -11.27 9.47 -4.84
N GLY A 235 -10.53 8.47 -4.38
CA GLY A 235 -9.19 8.68 -3.84
C GLY A 235 -8.48 7.37 -3.52
N MET A 236 -7.19 7.48 -3.27
CA MET A 236 -6.35 6.37 -2.83
C MET A 236 -5.36 6.87 -1.79
N ILE A 237 -5.14 6.09 -0.74
CA ILE A 237 -4.27 6.42 0.39
C ILE A 237 -3.17 5.37 0.54
N ASP A 238 -2.28 5.62 1.45
CA ASP A 238 -1.14 4.81 1.86
C ASP A 238 -0.14 4.45 0.76
N PHE A 239 0.79 5.38 0.56
CA PHE A 239 1.92 5.28 -0.36
C PHE A 239 3.15 4.62 0.28
N GLY A 240 2.94 3.78 1.32
CA GLY A 240 3.99 3.12 2.08
C GLY A 240 4.74 2.03 1.34
N ASP A 241 4.06 1.34 0.43
CA ASP A 241 4.57 0.16 -0.28
C ASP A 241 4.97 0.43 -1.73
N MET A 242 5.21 1.71 -2.06
CA MET A 242 5.70 2.09 -3.39
C MET A 242 7.08 1.52 -3.66
N LEU A 243 7.32 1.10 -4.91
CA LEU A 243 8.62 0.63 -5.38
C LEU A 243 8.75 0.76 -6.90
N TYR A 244 9.97 0.63 -7.43
CA TYR A 244 10.23 0.50 -8.85
C TYR A 244 10.07 -0.96 -9.27
N ALA A 245 9.01 -1.27 -10.02
CA ALA A 245 8.64 -2.63 -10.40
C ALA A 245 7.96 -2.69 -11.79
N PRO A 246 7.74 -3.89 -12.34
CA PRO A 246 6.89 -4.05 -13.51
C PRO A 246 5.51 -3.42 -13.28
N LEU A 247 5.07 -2.60 -14.21
CA LEU A 247 3.83 -1.84 -14.14
C LEU A 247 2.60 -2.73 -13.90
N ILE A 248 2.61 -3.93 -14.48
CA ILE A 248 1.52 -4.89 -14.33
C ILE A 248 1.35 -5.41 -12.89
N ASN A 249 2.38 -5.31 -12.03
CA ASN A 249 2.30 -5.75 -10.64
C ASN A 249 1.25 -4.93 -9.86
N ASP A 250 1.11 -3.65 -10.16
CA ASP A 250 0.13 -2.79 -9.52
C ASP A 250 -1.31 -3.29 -9.75
N LEU A 251 -1.63 -3.62 -11.01
CA LEU A 251 -2.93 -4.22 -11.36
C LEU A 251 -3.08 -5.62 -10.78
N ALA A 252 -2.01 -6.42 -10.73
CA ALA A 252 -2.04 -7.76 -10.15
C ALA A 252 -2.37 -7.76 -8.66
N VAL A 253 -1.87 -6.79 -7.91
CA VAL A 253 -2.21 -6.59 -6.48
C VAL A 253 -3.70 -6.30 -6.32
N ALA A 254 -4.25 -5.36 -7.10
CA ALA A 254 -5.69 -5.06 -7.08
C ALA A 254 -6.54 -6.29 -7.42
N CYS A 255 -6.17 -7.02 -8.49
CA CYS A 255 -6.86 -8.26 -8.89
C CYS A 255 -6.81 -9.34 -7.81
N ALA A 256 -5.70 -9.48 -7.10
CA ALA A 256 -5.56 -10.45 -6.02
C ALA A 256 -6.58 -10.21 -4.90
N TYR A 257 -6.71 -8.98 -4.43
CA TYR A 257 -7.67 -8.61 -3.39
C TYR A 257 -9.13 -8.79 -3.84
N GLU A 258 -9.45 -8.48 -5.09
CA GLU A 258 -10.80 -8.69 -5.62
C GLU A 258 -11.11 -10.17 -5.84
N THR A 259 -10.12 -10.98 -6.22
CA THR A 259 -10.28 -12.43 -6.45
C THR A 259 -10.58 -13.20 -5.16
N ILE A 260 -9.94 -12.86 -4.04
CA ILE A 260 -10.17 -13.55 -2.76
C ILE A 260 -11.62 -13.40 -2.27
N ARG A 261 -12.31 -12.36 -2.68
CA ARG A 261 -13.62 -11.96 -2.14
C ARG A 261 -14.82 -12.34 -3.00
N VAL A 262 -14.60 -12.88 -4.20
CA VAL A 262 -15.69 -13.27 -5.12
C VAL A 262 -15.62 -14.76 -5.47
N GLU A 263 -16.79 -15.39 -5.66
CA GLU A 263 -16.88 -16.80 -6.03
C GLU A 263 -16.30 -17.10 -7.43
N SER A 264 -16.12 -16.08 -8.27
CA SER A 264 -15.58 -16.20 -9.62
C SER A 264 -14.24 -15.49 -9.75
N LEU A 265 -13.18 -16.26 -9.94
CA LEU A 265 -11.79 -15.82 -10.13
C LEU A 265 -11.60 -14.80 -11.28
N TYR A 266 -12.56 -14.67 -12.19
CA TYR A 266 -12.37 -13.89 -13.43
C TYR A 266 -13.26 -12.66 -13.55
N SER A 267 -14.38 -12.55 -12.83
CA SER A 267 -15.32 -11.46 -13.08
C SER A 267 -14.78 -10.09 -12.68
N GLY A 268 -14.31 -9.94 -11.45
CA GLY A 268 -13.75 -8.67 -10.96
C GLY A 268 -12.45 -8.28 -11.66
N SER A 269 -11.53 -9.23 -11.83
CA SER A 269 -10.23 -8.99 -12.49
C SER A 269 -10.38 -8.56 -13.94
N LYS A 270 -11.38 -9.09 -14.67
CA LYS A 270 -11.66 -8.67 -16.06
C LYS A 270 -12.05 -7.21 -16.15
N ASP A 271 -12.98 -6.77 -15.30
CA ASP A 271 -13.47 -5.40 -15.33
C ASP A 271 -12.40 -4.41 -14.82
N LEU A 272 -11.57 -4.79 -13.83
CA LEU A 272 -10.37 -4.07 -13.44
C LEU A 272 -9.39 -3.87 -14.59
N LEU A 273 -9.07 -4.96 -15.33
CA LEU A 273 -8.22 -4.92 -16.51
C LEU A 273 -8.78 -4.00 -17.59
N LEU A 274 -10.08 -4.09 -17.87
CA LEU A 274 -10.73 -3.25 -18.87
C LEU A 274 -10.69 -1.77 -18.46
N GLY A 275 -10.97 -1.46 -17.21
CA GLY A 275 -10.86 -0.10 -16.68
C GLY A 275 -9.44 0.44 -16.78
N TYR A 276 -8.43 -0.37 -16.41
CA TYR A 276 -7.02 0.01 -16.54
C TYR A 276 -6.63 0.23 -18.00
N HIS A 277 -6.94 -0.73 -18.88
CA HIS A 277 -6.57 -0.69 -20.30
C HIS A 277 -7.20 0.51 -21.03
N SER A 278 -8.39 0.96 -20.61
CA SER A 278 -9.06 2.13 -21.19
C SER A 278 -8.26 3.43 -21.04
N GLU A 279 -7.45 3.53 -20.00
CA GLU A 279 -6.61 4.70 -19.71
C GLU A 279 -5.13 4.47 -20.04
N ASN A 280 -4.59 3.30 -19.75
CA ASN A 280 -3.20 2.95 -20.01
C ASN A 280 -3.13 1.60 -20.74
N ASN A 281 -2.83 1.64 -22.04
CA ASN A 281 -2.79 0.46 -22.87
C ASN A 281 -1.81 -0.59 -22.31
N LEU A 282 -2.35 -1.73 -21.89
CA LEU A 282 -1.57 -2.90 -21.55
C LEU A 282 -1.04 -3.58 -22.81
N LEU A 283 0.20 -4.05 -22.77
CA LEU A 283 0.74 -4.94 -23.76
C LEU A 283 0.14 -6.35 -23.57
N GLU A 284 0.03 -7.11 -24.66
CA GLU A 284 -0.47 -8.49 -24.58
C GLU A 284 0.40 -9.33 -23.61
N SER A 285 1.71 -9.16 -23.66
CA SER A 285 2.64 -9.83 -22.74
C SER A 285 2.39 -9.50 -21.26
N GLU A 286 1.99 -8.27 -20.93
CA GLU A 286 1.63 -7.87 -19.58
C GLU A 286 0.31 -8.51 -19.16
N ALA A 287 -0.71 -8.44 -20.01
CA ALA A 287 -2.03 -8.99 -19.73
C ALA A 287 -2.01 -10.51 -19.51
N MET A 288 -1.18 -11.23 -20.26
CA MET A 288 -1.00 -12.68 -20.11
C MET A 288 -0.39 -13.07 -18.75
N LEU A 289 0.42 -12.23 -18.13
CA LEU A 289 1.03 -12.48 -16.83
C LEU A 289 0.07 -12.22 -15.65
N LEU A 290 -0.96 -11.39 -15.86
CA LEU A 290 -1.83 -10.90 -14.79
C LEU A 290 -2.44 -12.00 -13.90
N PRO A 291 -3.00 -13.10 -14.42
CA PRO A 291 -3.58 -14.15 -13.58
C PRO A 291 -2.57 -14.80 -12.65
N MET A 292 -1.36 -15.04 -13.15
CA MET A 292 -0.30 -15.68 -12.37
C MET A 292 0.29 -14.76 -11.32
N LEU A 293 0.41 -13.47 -11.61
CA LEU A 293 0.87 -12.48 -10.66
C LEU A 293 -0.15 -12.26 -9.54
N ALA A 294 -1.44 -12.21 -9.88
CA ALA A 294 -2.51 -12.14 -8.87
C ALA A 294 -2.50 -13.38 -7.97
N TYR A 295 -2.37 -14.58 -8.55
CA TYR A 295 -2.25 -15.82 -7.78
C TYR A 295 -1.00 -15.83 -6.89
N ASN A 296 0.14 -15.36 -7.40
CA ASN A 296 1.37 -15.23 -6.61
C ASN A 296 1.18 -14.26 -5.43
N ARG A 297 0.50 -13.12 -5.64
CA ARG A 297 0.19 -12.16 -4.56
C ARG A 297 -0.69 -12.78 -3.47
N ILE A 298 -1.68 -13.62 -3.84
CA ILE A 298 -2.51 -14.37 -2.88
C ILE A 298 -1.65 -15.32 -2.06
N ALA A 299 -0.75 -16.07 -2.71
CA ALA A 299 0.17 -16.99 -2.03
C ALA A 299 1.12 -16.23 -1.08
N MET A 300 1.64 -15.08 -1.49
CA MET A 300 2.43 -14.19 -0.63
C MET A 300 1.64 -13.78 0.61
N SER A 301 0.40 -13.35 0.45
CA SER A 301 -0.47 -12.95 1.58
C SER A 301 -0.62 -14.08 2.58
N LEU A 302 -0.88 -15.31 2.12
CA LEU A 302 -0.96 -16.48 2.98
C LEU A 302 0.36 -16.73 3.72
N ILE A 303 1.49 -16.75 3.01
CA ILE A 303 2.81 -17.06 3.59
C ILE A 303 3.21 -16.02 4.63
N ILE A 304 3.05 -14.74 4.30
CA ILE A 304 3.40 -13.63 5.18
C ILE A 304 2.51 -13.60 6.42
N SER A 305 1.20 -13.85 6.27
CA SER A 305 0.27 -13.93 7.40
C SER A 305 0.66 -15.01 8.40
N GLU A 306 0.89 -16.22 7.91
CA GLU A 306 1.24 -17.37 8.75
C GLU A 306 2.62 -17.18 9.42
N TRP A 307 3.59 -16.60 8.66
CA TRP A 307 4.90 -16.24 9.24
C TRP A 307 4.75 -15.21 10.37
N ARG A 308 3.98 -14.16 10.17
CA ARG A 308 3.73 -13.13 11.19
C ARG A 308 3.01 -13.70 12.39
N ALA A 309 1.99 -14.53 12.19
CA ALA A 309 1.29 -15.21 13.26
C ALA A 309 2.23 -16.09 14.09
N SER A 310 3.16 -16.80 13.44
CA SER A 310 4.17 -17.63 14.13
C SER A 310 5.15 -16.81 14.97
N LYS A 311 5.33 -15.53 14.66
CA LYS A 311 6.17 -14.58 15.41
C LYS A 311 5.40 -13.77 16.43
N HIS A 312 4.09 -13.97 16.58
CA HIS A 312 3.20 -13.15 17.39
C HIS A 312 3.20 -11.66 16.98
N LEU A 313 3.53 -11.39 15.73
CA LEU A 313 3.51 -10.04 15.16
C LEU A 313 2.07 -9.62 14.86
N SER A 314 1.75 -8.34 15.02
CA SER A 314 0.42 -7.81 14.73
C SER A 314 0.00 -8.10 13.28
N LEU A 315 -1.20 -8.65 13.09
CA LEU A 315 -1.80 -8.96 11.79
C LEU A 315 -2.86 -7.92 11.46
N ILE A 316 -2.39 -6.74 11.03
CA ILE A 316 -3.27 -5.64 10.71
C ILE A 316 -3.60 -5.77 9.25
N HIS A 317 -4.42 -6.04 8.55
CA HIS A 317 -4.68 -6.04 7.08
C HIS A 317 -4.47 -7.36 6.31
N ILE A 318 -4.55 -8.51 6.97
CA ILE A 318 -4.47 -9.77 6.21
C ILE A 318 -5.75 -10.60 6.33
#